data_363e784c06ee238c8296fbd6aa277962
#
_entry.id   363e784c06ee238c8296fbd6aa277962
#
_cell.length_a   1.000
_cell.length_b   1.000
_cell.length_c   1.000
_cell.angle_alpha   90.00
_cell.angle_beta   90.00
_cell.angle_gamma   90.00
#
_symmetry.space_group_name_H-M   'P 1'
#
loop_
_entity.id
_entity.type
_entity.pdbx_description
1 polymer ?
#
loop_
_entity_poly.entity_id
_entity_poly.type
_entity_poly.pdbx_seq_one_letter_code
_entity_poly.pdbx_strand_id
1 'polypeptide(L)'
;PGLDWTSSTAYAARDANAKNVDVMSQWLAMGKSQSMAEFIEAHKKYNAMPWVNTISTSAEGRAVYLDNTNVGALSGEAISAWHDRIEASSQLKNLYLTEGLVVLDGSTNRDEWINHPETPIPGTTPFEQRPLIESEFYVFNANDSYWLSDPKKPTTGYSPLYGATETPRSVRTRMNIHLLEGLDGFNFSGEDGLFSVAEIQAALMDNSGLTAHLLKDELVERCKQSPIVSINDISVELLP
;
A
#
# COMPACT_ATOMS: atom_id res chain seq x y z
N PRO A 1 -4.25 -15.33 14.91
CA PRO A 1 -5.16 -14.59 14.02
C PRO A 1 -6.47 -15.30 13.69
N GLY A 2 -6.90 -16.35 14.41
CA GLY A 2 -8.22 -16.94 14.24
C GLY A 2 -8.37 -17.89 13.04
N LEU A 3 -7.28 -18.44 12.54
CA LEU A 3 -7.25 -19.50 11.51
C LEU A 3 -6.81 -20.82 12.14
N ASP A 4 -7.55 -21.28 13.13
CA ASP A 4 -7.23 -22.53 13.83
C ASP A 4 -7.68 -23.75 13.02
N TRP A 5 -6.86 -24.79 13.00
CA TRP A 5 -7.25 -26.07 12.44
C TRP A 5 -8.25 -26.76 13.35
N THR A 6 -9.28 -27.30 12.73
CA THR A 6 -10.34 -28.06 13.43
C THR A 6 -10.43 -29.46 12.84
N SER A 7 -11.39 -30.27 13.31
CA SER A 7 -11.67 -31.58 12.73
C SER A 7 -12.22 -31.53 11.29
N SER A 8 -12.69 -30.34 10.85
CA SER A 8 -13.34 -30.16 9.55
C SER A 8 -12.65 -29.10 8.67
N THR A 9 -11.70 -28.31 9.21
CA THR A 9 -11.08 -27.20 8.50
C THR A 9 -9.58 -27.16 8.73
N ALA A 10 -8.82 -27.07 7.65
CA ALA A 10 -7.39 -26.84 7.66
C ALA A 10 -7.05 -25.65 6.72
N TYR A 11 -6.02 -24.91 7.06
CA TYR A 11 -5.53 -23.80 6.26
C TYR A 11 -4.13 -24.10 5.72
N ALA A 12 -3.88 -23.73 4.46
CA ALA A 12 -2.58 -23.79 3.83
C ALA A 12 -2.21 -22.42 3.27
N ALA A 13 -0.95 -22.02 3.41
CA ALA A 13 -0.44 -20.81 2.76
C ALA A 13 0.16 -21.18 1.40
N ARG A 14 -0.10 -20.34 0.39
CA ARG A 14 0.51 -20.42 -0.94
C ARG A 14 1.25 -19.14 -1.24
N ASP A 15 2.55 -19.23 -1.49
CA ASP A 15 3.41 -18.10 -1.79
C ASP A 15 3.64 -18.01 -3.31
N ALA A 16 3.23 -16.91 -3.93
CA ALA A 16 3.43 -16.63 -5.35
C ALA A 16 4.92 -16.42 -5.71
N ASN A 17 5.76 -16.12 -4.73
CA ASN A 17 7.20 -15.95 -4.91
C ASN A 17 8.01 -17.24 -4.70
N ALA A 18 7.40 -18.37 -4.34
CA ALA A 18 8.12 -19.62 -4.04
C ALA A 18 9.03 -20.12 -5.18
N LYS A 19 8.76 -19.70 -6.43
CA LYS A 19 9.56 -20.04 -7.62
C LYS A 19 10.21 -18.82 -8.27
N ASN A 20 10.21 -17.67 -7.58
CA ASN A 20 10.78 -16.43 -8.09
C ASN A 20 12.30 -16.43 -7.92
N VAL A 21 13.04 -16.58 -9.03
CA VAL A 21 14.51 -16.61 -9.04
C VAL A 21 15.12 -15.38 -9.73
N ASP A 22 14.31 -14.53 -10.35
CA ASP A 22 14.77 -13.44 -11.22
C ASP A 22 14.81 -12.06 -10.55
N VAL A 23 14.64 -11.98 -9.24
CA VAL A 23 14.65 -10.71 -8.48
C VAL A 23 15.88 -9.86 -8.80
N MET A 24 17.08 -10.45 -8.72
CA MET A 24 18.34 -9.72 -8.97
C MET A 24 18.48 -9.33 -10.44
N SER A 25 18.00 -10.17 -11.36
CA SER A 25 17.99 -9.86 -12.79
C SER A 25 17.09 -8.67 -13.10
N GLN A 26 15.92 -8.60 -12.48
CA GLN A 26 15.01 -7.46 -12.60
C GLN A 26 15.63 -6.18 -12.03
N TRP A 27 16.20 -6.22 -10.84
CA TRP A 27 16.83 -5.05 -10.21
C TRP A 27 17.97 -4.50 -11.08
N LEU A 28 18.80 -5.41 -11.64
CA LEU A 28 19.87 -5.01 -12.54
C LEU A 28 19.33 -4.38 -13.84
N ALA A 29 18.25 -4.92 -14.40
CA ALA A 29 17.61 -4.35 -15.58
C ALA A 29 17.01 -2.97 -15.31
N MET A 30 16.31 -2.81 -14.18
CA MET A 30 15.79 -1.52 -13.72
C MET A 30 16.91 -0.48 -13.57
N GLY A 31 18.03 -0.85 -12.93
CA GLY A 31 19.19 0.03 -12.75
C GLY A 31 19.93 0.40 -14.04
N LYS A 32 19.71 -0.31 -15.14
CA LYS A 32 20.26 -0.02 -16.47
C LYS A 32 19.32 0.76 -17.37
N SER A 33 18.06 0.93 -16.99
CA SER A 33 17.05 1.60 -17.81
C SER A 33 17.43 3.07 -18.03
N GLN A 34 17.26 3.54 -19.27
CA GLN A 34 17.56 4.91 -19.69
C GLN A 34 16.30 5.75 -19.90
N SER A 35 15.12 5.14 -19.77
CA SER A 35 13.82 5.78 -19.91
C SER A 35 12.79 5.12 -18.99
N MET A 36 11.67 5.81 -18.73
CA MET A 36 10.55 5.22 -17.98
C MET A 36 9.97 4.01 -18.72
N ALA A 37 9.95 4.03 -20.04
CA ALA A 37 9.48 2.90 -20.84
C ALA A 37 10.34 1.65 -20.64
N GLU A 38 11.66 1.78 -20.67
CA GLU A 38 12.59 0.66 -20.40
C GLU A 38 12.48 0.16 -18.95
N PHE A 39 12.25 1.07 -18.00
CA PHE A 39 12.05 0.72 -16.61
C PHE A 39 10.78 -0.14 -16.41
N ILE A 40 9.67 0.27 -17.02
CA ILE A 40 8.41 -0.49 -16.99
C ILE A 40 8.57 -1.83 -17.71
N GLU A 41 9.28 -1.86 -18.86
CA GLU A 41 9.54 -3.10 -19.60
C GLU A 41 10.38 -4.10 -18.79
N ALA A 42 11.32 -3.63 -17.97
CA ALA A 42 12.05 -4.48 -17.04
C ALA A 42 11.10 -5.16 -16.03
N HIS A 43 10.12 -4.43 -15.52
CA HIS A 43 9.08 -5.01 -14.65
C HIS A 43 8.23 -6.06 -15.37
N LYS A 44 7.80 -5.74 -16.60
CA LYS A 44 6.99 -6.64 -17.42
C LYS A 44 7.74 -7.93 -17.77
N LYS A 45 9.00 -7.81 -18.18
CA LYS A 45 9.83 -8.93 -18.64
C LYS A 45 10.10 -9.95 -17.54
N TYR A 46 10.44 -9.50 -16.34
CA TYR A 46 10.87 -10.40 -15.27
C TYR A 46 9.74 -10.79 -14.33
N ASN A 47 8.79 -9.87 -14.10
CA ASN A 47 7.71 -10.10 -13.13
C ASN A 47 8.20 -10.62 -11.76
N ALA A 48 9.36 -10.18 -11.32
CA ALA A 48 10.11 -10.80 -10.24
C ALA A 48 10.20 -9.91 -8.98
N MET A 49 9.42 -8.82 -8.90
CA MET A 49 9.41 -7.98 -7.71
C MET A 49 8.67 -8.69 -6.57
N PRO A 50 9.35 -9.00 -5.44
CA PRO A 50 8.72 -9.67 -4.31
C PRO A 50 8.21 -8.64 -3.29
N TRP A 51 7.00 -8.77 -2.79
CA TRP A 51 6.43 -8.09 -1.60
C TRP A 51 6.59 -6.56 -1.52
N VAL A 52 7.04 -5.90 -2.57
CA VAL A 52 7.27 -4.44 -2.58
C VAL A 52 6.63 -3.80 -3.80
N ASN A 53 6.05 -2.62 -3.59
CA ASN A 53 5.69 -1.74 -4.68
C ASN A 53 6.90 -0.90 -5.12
N THR A 54 6.79 -0.29 -6.28
CA THR A 54 7.85 0.53 -6.86
C THR A 54 7.30 1.91 -7.18
N ILE A 55 8.04 2.94 -6.78
CA ILE A 55 7.80 4.33 -7.15
C ILE A 55 8.98 4.81 -7.97
N SER A 56 8.71 5.44 -9.11
CA SER A 56 9.75 5.99 -9.97
C SER A 56 9.33 7.33 -10.58
N THR A 57 10.30 8.20 -10.76
CA THR A 57 10.16 9.43 -11.54
C THR A 57 11.24 9.52 -12.59
N SER A 58 10.98 10.21 -13.69
CA SER A 58 11.95 10.41 -14.75
C SER A 58 12.10 11.86 -15.13
N ALA A 59 13.24 12.21 -15.75
CA ALA A 59 13.46 13.53 -16.33
C ALA A 59 12.49 13.87 -17.49
N GLU A 60 11.74 12.88 -17.97
CA GLU A 60 10.67 13.04 -18.95
C GLU A 60 9.38 13.64 -18.35
N GLY A 61 9.35 13.91 -17.04
CA GLY A 61 8.20 14.45 -16.33
C GLY A 61 7.14 13.40 -16.00
N ARG A 62 7.51 12.11 -15.91
CA ARG A 62 6.59 11.03 -15.53
C ARG A 62 6.84 10.58 -14.10
N ALA A 63 5.76 10.40 -13.34
CA ALA A 63 5.75 9.73 -12.05
C ALA A 63 4.94 8.43 -12.17
N VAL A 64 5.49 7.32 -11.71
CA VAL A 64 4.90 5.99 -11.87
C VAL A 64 4.90 5.25 -10.54
N TYR A 65 3.76 4.68 -10.21
CA TYR A 65 3.60 3.68 -9.17
C TYR A 65 3.30 2.33 -9.82
N LEU A 66 4.03 1.30 -9.41
CA LEU A 66 3.77 -0.08 -9.80
C LEU A 66 3.64 -0.93 -8.54
N ASP A 67 2.55 -1.67 -8.44
CA ASP A 67 2.50 -2.85 -7.56
C ASP A 67 2.69 -4.10 -8.42
N ASN A 68 3.95 -4.36 -8.75
CA ASN A 68 4.33 -5.53 -9.55
C ASN A 68 4.62 -6.77 -8.69
N THR A 69 4.13 -6.78 -7.46
CA THR A 69 4.20 -7.94 -6.56
C THR A 69 3.54 -9.16 -7.20
N ASN A 70 4.19 -10.31 -7.07
CA ASN A 70 3.59 -11.55 -7.54
C ASN A 70 2.45 -11.97 -6.62
N VAL A 71 1.26 -12.05 -7.18
CA VAL A 71 0.05 -12.59 -6.55
C VAL A 71 -0.59 -13.64 -7.47
N GLY A 72 -1.39 -14.52 -6.92
CA GLY A 72 -2.10 -15.54 -7.70
C GLY A 72 -3.10 -14.92 -8.67
N ALA A 73 -3.16 -15.43 -9.88
CA ALA A 73 -4.18 -15.05 -10.84
C ALA A 73 -5.51 -15.73 -10.48
N LEU A 74 -6.49 -14.95 -10.06
CA LEU A 74 -7.84 -15.44 -9.74
C LEU A 74 -8.80 -15.17 -10.91
N SER A 75 -9.76 -16.07 -11.11
CA SER A 75 -10.88 -15.81 -12.03
C SER A 75 -11.82 -14.74 -11.47
N GLY A 76 -12.59 -14.10 -12.34
CA GLY A 76 -13.64 -13.18 -11.90
C GLY A 76 -14.69 -13.86 -11.01
N GLU A 77 -14.96 -15.16 -11.25
CA GLU A 77 -15.87 -15.96 -10.40
C GLU A 77 -15.26 -16.18 -9.01
N ALA A 78 -13.98 -16.48 -8.90
CA ALA A 78 -13.28 -16.64 -7.62
C ALA A 78 -13.28 -15.32 -6.83
N ILE A 79 -13.01 -14.19 -7.49
CA ILE A 79 -13.04 -12.86 -6.87
C ILE A 79 -14.45 -12.52 -6.37
N SER A 80 -15.49 -12.77 -7.18
CA SER A 80 -16.88 -12.53 -6.78
C SER A 80 -17.26 -13.39 -5.57
N ALA A 81 -16.96 -14.67 -5.61
CA ALA A 81 -17.25 -15.57 -4.51
C ALA A 81 -16.47 -15.24 -3.22
N TRP A 82 -15.26 -14.72 -3.36
CA TRP A 82 -14.50 -14.21 -2.24
C TRP A 82 -15.16 -12.96 -1.63
N HIS A 83 -15.63 -12.02 -2.45
CA HIS A 83 -16.39 -10.84 -1.98
C HIS A 83 -17.63 -11.26 -1.20
N ASP A 84 -18.41 -12.21 -1.73
CA ASP A 84 -19.59 -12.73 -1.03
C ASP A 84 -19.23 -13.32 0.35
N ARG A 85 -18.11 -14.04 0.44
CA ARG A 85 -17.65 -14.64 1.71
C ARG A 85 -17.22 -13.60 2.73
N ILE A 86 -16.48 -12.56 2.34
CA ILE A 86 -16.05 -11.52 3.30
C ILE A 86 -17.22 -10.65 3.76
N GLU A 87 -18.20 -10.39 2.91
CA GLU A 87 -19.41 -9.68 3.31
C GLU A 87 -20.28 -10.52 4.27
N ALA A 88 -20.28 -11.84 4.13
CA ALA A 88 -20.99 -12.74 5.02
C ALA A 88 -20.25 -13.04 6.34
N SER A 89 -18.95 -12.72 6.45
CA SER A 89 -18.12 -13.07 7.60
C SER A 89 -17.30 -11.89 8.11
N SER A 90 -17.71 -11.33 9.25
CA SER A 90 -16.97 -10.26 9.90
C SER A 90 -15.53 -10.66 10.29
N GLN A 91 -15.29 -11.94 10.59
CA GLN A 91 -13.96 -12.47 10.87
C GLN A 91 -13.06 -12.42 9.64
N LEU A 92 -13.53 -12.93 8.48
CA LEU A 92 -12.76 -12.91 7.23
C LEU A 92 -12.54 -11.47 6.77
N LYS A 93 -13.55 -10.61 6.88
CA LYS A 93 -13.44 -9.18 6.57
C LYS A 93 -12.39 -8.50 7.44
N ASN A 94 -12.38 -8.77 8.74
CA ASN A 94 -11.36 -8.23 9.64
C ASN A 94 -9.96 -8.74 9.28
N LEU A 95 -9.78 -10.03 9.03
CA LEU A 95 -8.48 -10.60 8.60
C LEU A 95 -7.97 -9.93 7.33
N TYR A 96 -8.84 -9.64 6.37
CA TYR A 96 -8.46 -8.91 5.16
C TYR A 96 -8.06 -7.48 5.44
N LEU A 97 -8.86 -6.73 6.20
CA LEU A 97 -8.64 -5.30 6.44
C LEU A 97 -7.48 -5.01 7.39
N THR A 98 -7.20 -5.89 8.37
CA THR A 98 -6.15 -5.66 9.38
C THR A 98 -4.85 -6.38 9.09
N GLU A 99 -4.93 -7.60 8.51
CA GLU A 99 -3.77 -8.47 8.29
C GLU A 99 -3.41 -8.62 6.80
N GLY A 100 -4.24 -8.09 5.89
CA GLY A 100 -4.07 -8.25 4.46
C GLY A 100 -4.27 -9.69 3.95
N LEU A 101 -4.92 -10.55 4.73
CA LEU A 101 -5.08 -11.97 4.39
C LEU A 101 -6.29 -12.20 3.50
N VAL A 102 -6.07 -12.73 2.32
CA VAL A 102 -7.12 -13.22 1.40
C VAL A 102 -7.29 -14.71 1.61
N VAL A 103 -8.39 -15.10 2.26
CA VAL A 103 -8.71 -16.50 2.51
C VAL A 103 -9.60 -17.02 1.38
N LEU A 104 -9.09 -18.00 0.62
CA LEU A 104 -9.78 -18.65 -0.50
C LEU A 104 -10.41 -19.98 -0.09
N ASP A 105 -11.38 -20.47 -0.88
CA ASP A 105 -12.01 -21.76 -0.65
C ASP A 105 -11.22 -22.87 -1.36
N GLY A 106 -10.38 -23.57 -0.60
CA GLY A 106 -9.58 -24.70 -1.08
C GLY A 106 -10.35 -26.01 -1.26
N SER A 107 -11.66 -26.05 -0.98
CA SER A 107 -12.47 -27.25 -1.16
C SER A 107 -12.96 -27.47 -2.59
N THR A 108 -12.77 -26.48 -3.48
CA THR A 108 -13.18 -26.49 -4.88
C THR A 108 -12.07 -26.00 -5.80
N ASN A 109 -12.18 -26.27 -7.10
CA ASN A 109 -11.25 -25.76 -8.11
C ASN A 109 -11.55 -24.31 -8.55
N ARG A 110 -12.63 -23.71 -8.07
CA ARG A 110 -13.02 -22.35 -8.47
C ARG A 110 -11.96 -21.31 -8.09
N ASP A 111 -11.42 -21.43 -6.87
CA ASP A 111 -10.47 -20.45 -6.32
C ASP A 111 -9.00 -20.84 -6.62
N GLU A 112 -8.76 -21.82 -7.52
CA GLU A 112 -7.42 -22.17 -7.98
C GLU A 112 -6.81 -21.05 -8.86
N TRP A 113 -5.50 -20.91 -8.80
CA TRP A 113 -4.78 -19.94 -9.61
C TRP A 113 -4.75 -20.35 -11.08
N ILE A 114 -5.03 -19.39 -11.96
CA ILE A 114 -5.07 -19.59 -13.40
C ILE A 114 -3.66 -19.47 -13.98
N ASN A 115 -3.25 -20.40 -14.82
CA ASN A 115 -2.01 -20.30 -15.55
C ASN A 115 -2.19 -19.41 -16.79
N HIS A 116 -1.38 -18.37 -16.87
CA HIS A 116 -1.26 -17.48 -18.03
C HIS A 116 0.07 -17.76 -18.74
N PRO A 117 0.07 -18.13 -20.04
CA PRO A 117 1.30 -18.46 -20.77
C PRO A 117 2.32 -17.33 -20.83
N GLU A 118 1.84 -16.08 -20.74
CA GLU A 118 2.66 -14.87 -20.78
C GLU A 118 3.37 -14.55 -19.47
N THR A 119 3.04 -15.22 -18.38
CA THR A 119 3.70 -14.98 -17.08
C THR A 119 4.93 -15.85 -16.90
N PRO A 120 6.08 -15.29 -16.48
CA PRO A 120 7.28 -16.09 -16.19
C PRO A 120 7.09 -17.08 -15.05
N ILE A 121 6.20 -16.77 -14.10
CA ILE A 121 5.89 -17.61 -12.94
C ILE A 121 4.47 -18.16 -13.12
N PRO A 122 4.29 -19.49 -13.30
CA PRO A 122 2.99 -20.08 -13.51
C PRO A 122 1.99 -19.79 -12.37
N GLY A 123 0.76 -19.44 -12.74
CA GLY A 123 -0.33 -19.17 -11.81
C GLY A 123 -0.31 -17.76 -11.21
N THR A 124 0.60 -16.89 -11.64
CA THR A 124 0.63 -15.48 -11.21
C THR A 124 -0.14 -14.57 -12.16
N THR A 125 -0.58 -13.42 -11.64
CA THR A 125 -1.31 -12.41 -12.40
C THR A 125 -0.44 -11.83 -13.54
N PRO A 126 -0.93 -11.73 -14.78
CA PRO A 126 -0.24 -11.08 -15.90
C PRO A 126 0.08 -9.60 -15.58
N PHE A 127 1.17 -9.09 -16.18
CA PHE A 127 1.61 -7.70 -15.95
C PHE A 127 0.50 -6.68 -16.23
N GLU A 128 -0.26 -6.86 -17.29
CA GLU A 128 -1.33 -5.95 -17.73
C GLU A 128 -2.52 -5.89 -16.75
N GLN A 129 -2.60 -6.84 -15.82
CA GLN A 129 -3.63 -6.89 -14.78
C GLN A 129 -3.11 -6.45 -13.40
N ARG A 130 -1.87 -5.96 -13.33
CA ARG A 130 -1.25 -5.45 -12.10
C ARG A 130 -1.44 -3.95 -11.97
N PRO A 131 -1.48 -3.41 -10.74
CA PRO A 131 -1.58 -1.98 -10.55
C PRO A 131 -0.39 -1.23 -11.14
N LEU A 132 -0.65 -0.43 -12.17
CA LEU A 132 0.27 0.54 -12.75
C LEU A 132 -0.47 1.87 -12.84
N ILE A 133 -0.01 2.86 -12.09
CA ILE A 133 -0.61 4.19 -12.03
C ILE A 133 0.44 5.21 -12.46
N GLU A 134 0.11 6.01 -13.46
CA GLU A 134 0.93 7.11 -13.93
C GLU A 134 0.30 8.45 -13.59
N SER A 135 1.12 9.40 -13.14
CA SER A 135 0.70 10.77 -12.84
C SER A 135 1.70 11.76 -13.44
N GLU A 136 1.19 12.90 -13.90
CA GLU A 136 2.02 14.04 -14.33
C GLU A 136 2.45 14.93 -13.15
N PHE A 137 1.91 14.66 -11.94
CA PHE A 137 2.19 15.43 -10.74
C PHE A 137 3.11 14.66 -9.79
N TYR A 138 2.55 13.68 -9.08
CA TYR A 138 3.29 12.81 -8.17
C TYR A 138 2.57 11.50 -7.95
N VAL A 139 3.31 10.53 -7.49
CA VAL A 139 2.79 9.32 -6.86
C VAL A 139 3.45 9.13 -5.50
N PHE A 140 2.73 8.56 -4.55
CA PHE A 140 3.28 8.27 -3.23
C PHE A 140 2.77 6.94 -2.68
N ASN A 141 3.41 6.47 -1.62
CA ASN A 141 2.90 5.36 -0.84
C ASN A 141 3.28 5.51 0.63
N ALA A 142 2.32 5.31 1.52
CA ALA A 142 2.49 5.27 2.96
C ALA A 142 2.06 3.91 3.55
N ASN A 143 2.25 2.84 2.78
CA ASN A 143 1.79 1.48 3.01
C ASN A 143 0.27 1.26 2.92
N ASP A 144 -0.47 2.21 2.35
CA ASP A 144 -1.78 1.89 1.80
C ASP A 144 -1.60 1.00 0.56
N SER A 145 -2.66 0.33 0.11
CA SER A 145 -2.60 -0.39 -1.16
C SER A 145 -2.49 0.60 -2.34
N TYR A 146 -2.38 0.08 -3.54
CA TYR A 146 -2.28 0.84 -4.80
C TYR A 146 -3.32 1.95 -4.97
N TRP A 147 -4.47 1.87 -4.30
CA TRP A 147 -5.62 2.75 -4.54
C TRP A 147 -5.37 4.22 -4.22
N LEU A 148 -4.43 4.53 -3.31
CA LEU A 148 -4.08 5.89 -2.90
C LEU A 148 -2.75 6.39 -3.47
N SER A 149 -2.13 5.69 -4.41
CA SER A 149 -0.85 6.12 -4.99
C SER A 149 -0.92 7.47 -5.71
N ASP A 150 -2.10 7.84 -6.22
CA ASP A 150 -2.47 9.20 -6.60
C ASP A 150 -3.76 9.58 -5.85
N PRO A 151 -3.70 10.37 -4.76
CA PRO A 151 -4.87 10.68 -3.95
C PRO A 151 -5.89 11.59 -4.65
N LYS A 152 -5.49 12.30 -5.74
CA LYS A 152 -6.41 13.09 -6.57
C LYS A 152 -7.21 12.20 -7.53
N LYS A 153 -6.68 11.01 -7.83
CA LYS A 153 -7.30 10.05 -8.74
C LYS A 153 -7.22 8.63 -8.15
N PRO A 154 -7.94 8.35 -7.05
CA PRO A 154 -7.94 7.02 -6.45
C PRO A 154 -8.32 5.94 -7.45
N THR A 155 -7.59 4.84 -7.45
CA THR A 155 -7.76 3.75 -8.41
C THR A 155 -8.26 2.49 -7.73
N THR A 156 -9.24 1.81 -8.32
CA THR A 156 -9.81 0.54 -7.85
C THR A 156 -9.90 -0.47 -9.00
N GLY A 157 -10.35 -1.69 -8.72
CA GLY A 157 -10.70 -2.68 -9.75
C GLY A 157 -9.63 -3.72 -10.04
N TYR A 158 -8.49 -3.71 -9.35
CA TYR A 158 -7.53 -4.82 -9.40
C TYR A 158 -7.92 -5.94 -8.43
N SER A 159 -7.26 -7.08 -8.56
CA SER A 159 -7.48 -8.23 -7.68
C SER A 159 -7.35 -7.85 -6.19
N PRO A 160 -8.22 -8.39 -5.30
CA PRO A 160 -8.10 -8.15 -3.86
C PRO A 160 -6.77 -8.61 -3.26
N LEU A 161 -6.01 -9.44 -3.96
CA LEU A 161 -4.67 -9.85 -3.56
C LEU A 161 -3.64 -8.71 -3.58
N TYR A 162 -3.94 -7.57 -4.25
CA TYR A 162 -3.14 -6.34 -4.19
C TYR A 162 -3.49 -5.43 -3.01
N GLY A 163 -4.43 -5.84 -2.16
CA GLY A 163 -4.81 -5.14 -0.95
C GLY A 163 -6.17 -4.44 -1.02
N ALA A 164 -6.63 -4.01 0.14
CA ALA A 164 -7.92 -3.36 0.31
C ALA A 164 -7.91 -1.94 -0.28
N THR A 165 -9.06 -1.52 -0.78
CA THR A 165 -9.32 -0.17 -1.30
C THR A 165 -10.36 0.54 -0.45
N GLU A 166 -10.45 1.87 -0.58
CA GLU A 166 -11.46 2.70 0.12
C GLU A 166 -11.45 2.55 1.65
N THR A 167 -10.26 2.27 2.19
CA THR A 167 -10.03 2.13 3.63
C THR A 167 -9.78 3.49 4.30
N PRO A 168 -10.02 3.63 5.61
CA PRO A 168 -9.67 4.84 6.35
C PRO A 168 -8.19 5.16 6.23
N ARG A 169 -7.87 6.40 5.88
CA ARG A 169 -6.48 6.86 5.72
C ARG A 169 -5.79 6.95 7.07
N SER A 170 -4.62 6.32 7.19
CA SER A 170 -3.79 6.43 8.39
C SER A 170 -3.32 7.87 8.62
N VAL A 171 -2.90 8.18 9.85
CA VAL A 171 -2.31 9.51 10.16
C VAL A 171 -1.08 9.79 9.30
N ARG A 172 -0.27 8.75 9.02
CA ARG A 172 0.92 8.86 8.16
C ARG A 172 0.56 9.12 6.70
N THR A 173 -0.46 8.46 6.18
CA THR A 173 -1.01 8.71 4.84
C THR A 173 -1.51 10.14 4.71
N ARG A 174 -2.28 10.59 5.68
CA ARG A 174 -2.78 11.97 5.73
C ARG A 174 -1.65 12.98 5.81
N MET A 175 -0.62 12.74 6.62
CA MET A 175 0.56 13.62 6.71
C MET A 175 1.28 13.75 5.38
N ASN A 176 1.51 12.63 4.66
CA ASN A 176 2.12 12.69 3.35
C ASN A 176 1.30 13.51 2.34
N ILE A 177 -0.02 13.39 2.37
CA ILE A 177 -0.90 14.19 1.52
C ILE A 177 -0.79 15.69 1.90
N HIS A 178 -0.78 16.03 3.20
CA HIS A 178 -0.60 17.41 3.66
C HIS A 178 0.73 18.00 3.19
N LEU A 179 1.83 17.25 3.27
CA LEU A 179 3.14 17.69 2.79
C LEU A 179 3.17 17.92 1.27
N LEU A 180 2.57 16.99 0.50
CA LEU A 180 2.60 17.04 -0.97
C LEU A 180 1.62 18.07 -1.55
N GLU A 181 0.50 18.31 -0.87
CA GLU A 181 -0.56 19.22 -1.34
C GLU A 181 -0.48 20.62 -0.68
N GLY A 182 0.45 20.83 0.23
CA GLY A 182 0.58 22.12 0.92
C GLY A 182 -0.58 22.46 1.85
N LEU A 183 -1.19 21.43 2.50
CA LEU A 183 -2.37 21.62 3.34
C LEU A 183 -1.98 22.00 4.78
N ASP A 184 -2.86 22.74 5.46
CA ASP A 184 -2.76 23.09 6.89
C ASP A 184 -1.40 23.67 7.31
N GLY A 185 -0.77 24.47 6.44
CA GLY A 185 0.51 25.13 6.71
C GLY A 185 1.76 24.30 6.36
N PHE A 186 1.61 23.09 5.86
CA PHE A 186 2.71 22.26 5.37
C PHE A 186 3.09 22.64 3.92
N ASN A 187 3.48 23.89 3.67
CA ASN A 187 3.81 24.37 2.32
C ASN A 187 5.31 24.24 2.02
N PHE A 188 5.75 23.06 1.60
CA PHE A 188 7.15 22.80 1.22
C PHE A 188 7.43 23.06 -0.27
N SER A 189 6.42 23.05 -1.14
CA SER A 189 6.58 23.33 -2.57
C SER A 189 6.62 24.82 -2.93
N GLY A 190 6.62 25.72 -1.93
CA GLY A 190 6.65 27.15 -2.17
C GLY A 190 5.40 27.71 -2.84
N GLU A 191 5.56 28.84 -3.54
CA GLU A 191 4.44 29.54 -4.19
C GLU A 191 4.09 28.95 -5.57
N ASP A 192 5.03 28.28 -6.22
CA ASP A 192 4.84 27.71 -7.56
C ASP A 192 4.23 26.30 -7.55
N GLY A 193 4.12 25.67 -6.36
CA GLY A 193 3.57 24.33 -6.19
C GLY A 193 4.46 23.20 -6.74
N LEU A 194 5.71 23.51 -7.08
CA LEU A 194 6.69 22.53 -7.56
C LEU A 194 7.75 22.27 -6.48
N PHE A 195 8.30 21.08 -6.48
CA PHE A 195 9.33 20.70 -5.52
C PHE A 195 10.73 20.80 -6.15
N SER A 196 11.54 21.74 -5.72
CA SER A 196 12.97 21.73 -5.92
C SER A 196 13.65 20.67 -5.04
N VAL A 197 14.89 20.32 -5.34
CA VAL A 197 15.68 19.38 -4.51
C VAL A 197 15.79 19.87 -3.07
N ALA A 198 15.98 21.17 -2.85
CA ALA A 198 16.09 21.75 -1.52
C ALA A 198 14.78 21.65 -0.74
N GLU A 199 13.63 21.84 -1.38
CA GLU A 199 12.30 21.72 -0.78
C GLU A 199 11.96 20.27 -0.43
N ILE A 200 12.31 19.31 -1.30
CA ILE A 200 12.17 17.88 -0.98
C ILE A 200 13.06 17.51 0.22
N GLN A 201 14.29 18.02 0.29
CA GLN A 201 15.17 17.80 1.44
C GLN A 201 14.58 18.42 2.72
N ALA A 202 14.04 19.64 2.64
CA ALA A 202 13.39 20.28 3.78
C ALA A 202 12.17 19.49 4.26
N ALA A 203 11.30 19.04 3.34
CA ALA A 203 10.15 18.21 3.66
C ALA A 203 10.55 16.86 4.30
N LEU A 204 11.63 16.21 3.80
CA LEU A 204 12.15 14.97 4.35
C LEU A 204 12.73 15.14 5.75
N MET A 205 13.39 16.27 6.01
CA MET A 205 14.03 16.57 7.30
C MET A 205 13.07 17.23 8.29
N ASP A 206 11.88 17.64 7.86
CA ASP A 206 10.83 18.10 8.75
C ASP A 206 10.35 16.97 9.66
N ASN A 207 10.52 17.14 10.95
CA ASN A 207 10.16 16.13 11.93
C ASN A 207 8.74 16.37 12.51
N SER A 208 7.89 17.08 11.80
CA SER A 208 6.51 17.34 12.18
C SER A 208 5.66 16.08 12.06
N GLY A 209 4.67 15.98 12.92
CA GLY A 209 3.68 14.91 12.89
C GLY A 209 2.26 15.48 12.89
N LEU A 210 1.42 15.00 11.97
CA LEU A 210 0.04 15.48 11.85
C LEU A 210 -0.75 15.39 13.16
N THR A 211 -0.56 14.32 13.94
CA THR A 211 -1.21 14.18 15.24
C THR A 211 -0.81 15.30 16.21
N ALA A 212 0.49 15.63 16.25
CA ALA A 212 0.98 16.73 17.07
C ALA A 212 0.44 18.06 16.58
N HIS A 213 0.44 18.29 15.28
CA HIS A 213 -0.12 19.50 14.67
C HIS A 213 -1.60 19.70 15.02
N LEU A 214 -2.41 18.65 14.97
CA LEU A 214 -3.85 18.73 15.21
C LEU A 214 -4.23 18.79 16.70
N LEU A 215 -3.46 18.16 17.60
CA LEU A 215 -3.91 17.90 18.97
C LEU A 215 -3.06 18.58 20.05
N LYS A 216 -1.81 18.99 19.74
CA LYS A 216 -0.86 19.47 20.75
C LYS A 216 -1.39 20.66 21.56
N ASP A 217 -1.92 21.67 20.90
CA ASP A 217 -2.32 22.91 21.58
C ASP A 217 -3.54 22.68 22.47
N GLU A 218 -4.53 21.92 22.00
CA GLU A 218 -5.68 21.54 22.82
C GLU A 218 -5.24 20.65 24.00
N LEU A 219 -4.34 19.70 23.77
CA LEU A 219 -3.82 18.84 24.84
C LEU A 219 -3.09 19.66 25.90
N VAL A 220 -2.23 20.61 25.49
CA VAL A 220 -1.52 21.50 26.42
C VAL A 220 -2.51 22.34 27.25
N GLU A 221 -3.54 22.91 26.63
CA GLU A 221 -4.55 23.67 27.36
C GLU A 221 -5.34 22.80 28.34
N ARG A 222 -5.70 21.58 27.97
CA ARG A 222 -6.34 20.60 28.87
C ARG A 222 -5.43 20.23 30.04
N CYS A 223 -4.14 20.00 29.80
CA CYS A 223 -3.17 19.72 30.86
C CYS A 223 -3.01 20.91 31.84
N LYS A 224 -3.02 22.16 31.35
CA LYS A 224 -3.01 23.34 32.22
C LYS A 224 -4.25 23.45 33.11
N GLN A 225 -5.42 23.08 32.58
CA GLN A 225 -6.70 23.10 33.30
C GLN A 225 -6.81 21.95 34.31
N SER A 226 -6.16 20.83 34.05
CA SER A 226 -6.16 19.63 34.88
C SER A 226 -4.74 19.05 34.99
N PRO A 227 -3.85 19.74 35.75
CA PRO A 227 -2.42 19.38 35.80
C PRO A 227 -2.14 18.04 36.47
N ILE A 228 -3.08 17.54 37.24
CA ILE A 228 -2.96 16.25 37.93
C ILE A 228 -4.09 15.34 37.47
N VAL A 229 -3.73 14.15 36.99
CA VAL A 229 -4.69 13.09 36.62
C VAL A 229 -4.43 11.85 37.47
N SER A 230 -5.49 11.11 37.78
CA SER A 230 -5.38 9.81 38.44
C SER A 230 -5.52 8.70 37.40
N ILE A 231 -4.52 7.81 37.32
CA ILE A 231 -4.52 6.63 36.48
C ILE A 231 -4.29 5.43 37.37
N ASN A 232 -5.26 4.54 37.48
CA ASN A 232 -5.20 3.35 38.37
C ASN A 232 -4.80 3.71 39.80
N ASP A 233 -5.45 4.73 40.37
CA ASP A 233 -5.21 5.28 41.73
C ASP A 233 -3.81 5.91 41.92
N ILE A 234 -3.04 6.11 40.88
CA ILE A 234 -1.78 6.85 40.90
C ILE A 234 -2.00 8.26 40.38
N SER A 235 -1.67 9.27 41.19
CA SER A 235 -1.69 10.67 40.75
C SER A 235 -0.44 10.96 39.90
N VAL A 236 -0.66 11.45 38.68
CA VAL A 236 0.40 11.83 37.75
C VAL A 236 0.30 13.32 37.47
N GLU A 237 1.39 14.04 37.68
CA GLU A 237 1.54 15.44 37.26
C GLU A 237 1.87 15.51 35.79
N LEU A 238 1.06 16.22 34.99
CA LEU A 238 1.17 16.28 33.53
C LEU A 238 2.11 17.38 33.03
N LEU A 239 2.30 18.42 33.86
CA LEU A 239 3.19 19.54 33.55
C LEU A 239 4.05 19.83 34.79
N PRO A 240 5.36 20.08 34.61
CA PRO A 240 6.25 20.48 35.68
C PRO A 240 5.93 21.88 36.22
#